data_279da1bc2b5befda36d58708707ebfd4
#
_entry.id   279da1bc2b5befda36d58708707ebfd4
#
_cell.length_a   1.000
_cell.length_b   1.000
_cell.length_c   1.000
_cell.angle_alpha   90.00
_cell.angle_beta   90.00
_cell.angle_gamma   90.00
#
_symmetry.space_group_name_H-M   'P 1'
#
loop_
_entity.id
_entity.type
_entity.pdbx_description
1 polymer ?
#
loop_
_entity_poly.entity_id
_entity_poly.type
_entity_poly.pdbx_seq_one_letter_code
_entity_poly.pdbx_strand_id
1 'polypeptide(L)'
;MSLHLFCALLLAAPWSGNLAAAGGPEQPAFAVEEGDFVVKDFKFRSGESLDLLRLHYRTLGKPVRDSKGRINNAVMVLHGTGGSGEQFLAPQFARELYGPGQPLDIGRFFVILPDGIGHGKSSKPSDGMRAHFPAYDYDDMVAAQHLLLTKGLGVEHLRLIFGTSMGCMHSLVWGETYPDFIDALIRWPACQSSSVGGIVSGARW
;
A
#
# COMPACT_ATOMS: atom_id res chain seq x y z
N MET A 1 -75.32 20.54 -33.20
CA MET A 1 -74.24 20.83 -32.19
C MET A 1 -73.19 19.80 -32.38
N SER A 2 -72.17 20.11 -33.16
CA SER A 2 -71.03 19.14 -33.45
C SER A 2 -69.84 19.44 -32.57
N LEU A 3 -69.42 18.46 -31.80
CA LEU A 3 -68.27 18.52 -30.91
C LEU A 3 -67.07 18.01 -31.67
N HIS A 4 -66.07 18.88 -31.97
CA HIS A 4 -64.83 18.52 -32.64
C HIS A 4 -63.79 18.10 -31.60
N LEU A 5 -63.43 16.83 -31.66
CA LEU A 5 -62.36 16.27 -30.83
C LEU A 5 -61.03 16.54 -31.49
N PHE A 6 -60.20 17.45 -30.89
CA PHE A 6 -58.81 17.66 -31.32
C PHE A 6 -57.91 16.61 -30.71
N CYS A 7 -57.40 15.73 -31.54
CA CYS A 7 -56.40 14.74 -31.17
C CYS A 7 -54.99 15.35 -31.36
N ALA A 8 -54.30 15.71 -30.26
CA ALA A 8 -52.93 16.19 -30.30
C ALA A 8 -51.97 15.01 -30.40
N LEU A 9 -51.32 14.85 -31.54
CA LEU A 9 -50.19 13.89 -31.71
C LEU A 9 -48.96 14.47 -31.04
N LEU A 10 -48.53 13.87 -29.91
CA LEU A 10 -47.22 14.10 -29.31
C LEU A 10 -46.17 13.26 -30.07
N LEU A 11 -45.40 13.91 -30.89
CA LEU A 11 -44.19 13.33 -31.53
C LEU A 11 -43.11 13.16 -30.47
N ALA A 12 -42.89 11.94 -30.01
CA ALA A 12 -41.75 11.60 -29.17
C ALA A 12 -40.48 11.55 -30.06
N ALA A 13 -39.59 12.52 -29.87
CA ALA A 13 -38.26 12.50 -30.48
C ALA A 13 -37.41 11.42 -29.77
N PRO A 14 -36.65 10.56 -30.47
CA PRO A 14 -35.75 9.62 -29.84
C PRO A 14 -34.58 10.40 -29.24
N TRP A 15 -34.45 10.32 -27.92
CA TRP A 15 -33.29 10.82 -27.21
C TRP A 15 -32.09 9.88 -27.45
N SER A 16 -31.29 10.19 -28.48
CA SER A 16 -30.02 9.54 -28.71
C SER A 16 -29.00 10.09 -27.73
N GLY A 17 -29.11 9.71 -26.47
CA GLY A 17 -28.06 9.95 -25.49
C GLY A 17 -26.88 9.04 -25.83
N ASN A 18 -25.78 9.63 -26.33
CA ASN A 18 -24.48 8.98 -26.36
C ASN A 18 -24.07 8.67 -24.92
N LEU A 19 -24.31 7.42 -24.47
CA LEU A 19 -23.63 6.87 -23.30
C LEU A 19 -22.14 6.76 -23.68
N ALA A 20 -21.38 7.79 -23.36
CA ALA A 20 -19.93 7.67 -23.33
C ALA A 20 -19.61 6.48 -22.42
N ALA A 21 -19.01 5.44 -22.97
CA ALA A 21 -18.55 4.29 -22.23
C ALA A 21 -17.69 4.82 -21.07
N ALA A 22 -18.12 4.57 -19.85
CA ALA A 22 -17.28 4.80 -18.67
C ALA A 22 -15.97 4.03 -18.92
N GLY A 23 -14.86 4.76 -19.07
CA GLY A 23 -13.55 4.18 -19.27
C GLY A 23 -13.31 3.17 -18.15
N GLY A 24 -12.86 1.97 -18.53
CA GLY A 24 -12.41 0.97 -17.58
C GLY A 24 -11.37 1.58 -16.63
N PRO A 25 -10.99 0.91 -15.54
CA PRO A 25 -10.03 1.44 -14.58
C PRO A 25 -8.77 1.88 -15.34
N GLU A 26 -8.54 3.19 -15.32
CA GLU A 26 -7.37 3.79 -15.96
C GLU A 26 -6.13 3.18 -15.31
N GLN A 27 -5.35 2.44 -16.08
CA GLN A 27 -4.12 1.82 -15.58
C GLN A 27 -3.17 2.94 -15.10
N PRO A 28 -2.41 2.70 -14.01
CA PRO A 28 -1.47 3.68 -13.53
C PRO A 28 -0.49 4.05 -14.66
N ALA A 29 -0.27 5.36 -14.84
CA ALA A 29 0.60 5.91 -15.88
C ALA A 29 2.10 5.62 -15.65
N PHE A 30 2.45 4.69 -14.75
CA PHE A 30 3.80 4.33 -14.34
C PHE A 30 3.97 2.81 -14.21
N ALA A 31 5.21 2.35 -14.42
CA ALA A 31 5.54 0.94 -14.28
C ALA A 31 5.47 0.48 -12.82
N VAL A 32 4.77 -0.61 -12.59
CA VAL A 32 4.69 -1.32 -11.31
C VAL A 32 5.39 -2.65 -11.47
N GLU A 33 6.35 -2.95 -10.60
CA GLU A 33 6.97 -4.26 -10.52
C GLU A 33 6.37 -5.01 -9.33
N GLU A 34 5.95 -6.26 -9.52
CA GLU A 34 5.43 -7.12 -8.46
C GLU A 34 6.39 -8.29 -8.20
N GLY A 35 6.46 -8.72 -6.95
CA GLY A 35 7.28 -9.86 -6.56
C GLY A 35 6.81 -10.51 -5.28
N ASP A 36 7.31 -11.72 -5.07
CA ASP A 36 7.12 -12.48 -3.85
C ASP A 36 8.49 -12.72 -3.18
N PHE A 37 8.55 -12.50 -1.88
CA PHE A 37 9.68 -12.87 -1.05
C PHE A 37 9.23 -13.97 -0.08
N VAL A 38 9.94 -15.10 -0.08
CA VAL A 38 9.61 -16.25 0.76
C VAL A 38 10.64 -16.42 1.87
N VAL A 39 10.17 -16.33 3.11
CA VAL A 39 10.97 -16.64 4.30
C VAL A 39 10.73 -18.11 4.65
N LYS A 40 11.81 -18.88 4.78
CA LYS A 40 11.74 -20.26 5.26
C LYS A 40 11.79 -20.28 6.77
N ASP A 41 11.03 -21.21 7.36
CA ASP A 41 11.01 -21.47 8.81
C ASP A 41 10.81 -20.20 9.66
N PHE A 42 9.87 -19.33 9.21
CA PHE A 42 9.58 -18.11 9.95
C PHE A 42 8.98 -18.42 11.31
N LYS A 43 9.61 -17.89 12.35
CA LYS A 43 9.18 -18.08 13.75
C LYS A 43 8.42 -16.85 14.23
N PHE A 44 7.19 -17.09 14.66
CA PHE A 44 6.32 -16.07 15.26
C PHE A 44 6.63 -15.91 16.76
N ARG A 45 6.30 -14.75 17.29
CA ARG A 45 6.44 -14.48 18.74
C ARG A 45 5.58 -15.40 19.62
N SER A 46 4.50 -15.95 19.06
CA SER A 46 3.70 -17.00 19.70
C SER A 46 4.49 -18.28 19.99
N GLY A 47 5.66 -18.47 19.40
CA GLY A 47 6.46 -19.69 19.45
C GLY A 47 6.13 -20.67 18.32
N GLU A 48 5.07 -20.41 17.54
CA GLU A 48 4.71 -21.19 16.35
C GLU A 48 5.64 -20.87 15.19
N SER A 49 5.62 -21.69 14.15
CA SER A 49 6.39 -21.45 12.94
C SER A 49 5.60 -21.74 11.68
N LEU A 50 6.00 -21.13 10.59
CA LEU A 50 5.49 -21.41 9.26
C LEU A 50 6.67 -21.76 8.34
N ASP A 51 6.63 -22.95 7.71
CA ASP A 51 7.70 -23.45 6.85
C ASP A 51 8.02 -22.49 5.72
N LEU A 52 7.00 -21.89 5.13
CA LEU A 52 7.12 -20.93 4.04
C LEU A 52 6.18 -19.74 4.28
N LEU A 53 6.73 -18.61 4.71
CA LEU A 53 6.01 -17.34 4.79
C LEU A 53 6.27 -16.55 3.52
N ARG A 54 5.26 -16.41 2.66
CA ARG A 54 5.31 -15.56 1.46
C ARG A 54 4.86 -14.15 1.80
N LEU A 55 5.67 -13.17 1.42
CA LEU A 55 5.35 -11.76 1.43
C LEU A 55 5.30 -11.26 -0.01
N HIS A 56 4.12 -10.86 -0.45
CA HIS A 56 3.94 -10.20 -1.73
C HIS A 56 4.23 -8.70 -1.60
N TYR A 57 4.81 -8.11 -2.62
CA TYR A 57 5.10 -6.68 -2.65
C TYR A 57 5.02 -6.12 -4.06
N ARG A 58 4.87 -4.80 -4.14
CA ARG A 58 4.98 -4.03 -5.38
C ARG A 58 6.02 -2.95 -5.19
N THR A 59 6.68 -2.57 -6.29
CA THR A 59 7.62 -1.46 -6.26
C THR A 59 7.36 -0.49 -7.41
N LEU A 60 7.66 0.79 -7.15
CA LEU A 60 7.58 1.88 -8.10
C LEU A 60 8.90 2.64 -8.08
N GLY A 61 9.28 3.20 -9.22
CA GLY A 61 10.57 3.89 -9.36
C GLY A 61 11.73 2.91 -9.34
N LYS A 62 12.94 3.42 -9.14
CA LYS A 62 14.17 2.59 -9.18
C LYS A 62 15.05 2.85 -7.96
N PRO A 63 15.73 1.80 -7.44
CA PRO A 63 16.69 1.98 -6.36
C PRO A 63 17.90 2.78 -6.86
N VAL A 64 18.25 3.82 -6.10
CA VAL A 64 19.47 4.60 -6.30
C VAL A 64 20.45 4.20 -5.21
N ARG A 65 21.71 3.95 -5.61
CA ARG A 65 22.75 3.52 -4.68
C ARG A 65 23.74 4.65 -4.40
N ASP A 66 24.16 4.75 -3.14
CA ASP A 66 25.22 5.66 -2.72
C ASP A 66 26.62 5.15 -3.14
N SER A 67 27.66 5.90 -2.82
CA SER A 67 29.06 5.54 -3.09
C SER A 67 29.53 4.26 -2.38
N LYS A 68 28.79 3.78 -1.37
CA LYS A 68 29.04 2.52 -0.65
C LYS A 68 28.17 1.38 -1.19
N GLY A 69 27.41 1.60 -2.27
CA GLY A 69 26.55 0.61 -2.90
C GLY A 69 25.20 0.41 -2.19
N ARG A 70 24.87 1.16 -1.15
CA ARG A 70 23.63 1.04 -0.37
C ARG A 70 22.51 1.82 -1.05
N ILE A 71 21.31 1.24 -1.08
CA ILE A 71 20.10 1.96 -1.56
C ILE A 71 19.79 3.10 -0.59
N ASN A 72 19.70 4.33 -1.11
CA ASN A 72 19.57 5.55 -0.31
C ASN A 72 18.30 6.34 -0.56
N ASN A 73 17.39 5.83 -1.41
CA ASN A 73 16.16 6.49 -1.80
C ASN A 73 14.88 5.65 -1.54
N ALA A 74 14.99 4.58 -0.75
CA ALA A 74 13.86 3.70 -0.48
C ALA A 74 12.85 4.34 0.47
N VAL A 75 11.55 4.14 0.14
CA VAL A 75 10.39 4.57 0.93
C VAL A 75 9.43 3.39 1.01
N MET A 76 8.83 3.15 2.17
CA MET A 76 7.83 2.09 2.35
C MET A 76 6.46 2.68 2.68
N VAL A 77 5.41 2.17 2.03
CA VAL A 77 4.02 2.60 2.26
C VAL A 77 3.20 1.42 2.74
N LEU A 78 2.57 1.55 3.90
CA LEU A 78 1.89 0.48 4.63
C LEU A 78 0.38 0.67 4.64
N HIS A 79 -0.33 -0.35 4.18
CA HIS A 79 -1.78 -0.36 4.05
C HIS A 79 -2.53 -0.56 5.39
N GLY A 80 -3.81 -0.21 5.41
CA GLY A 80 -4.71 -0.45 6.53
C GLY A 80 -5.30 -1.86 6.54
N THR A 81 -6.03 -2.18 7.61
CA THR A 81 -6.76 -3.46 7.78
C THR A 81 -7.67 -3.72 6.59
N GLY A 82 -7.66 -4.95 6.08
CA GLY A 82 -8.47 -5.38 4.93
C GLY A 82 -7.95 -4.87 3.57
N GLY A 83 -6.89 -4.05 3.56
CA GLY A 83 -6.24 -3.56 2.34
C GLY A 83 -5.08 -4.44 1.87
N SER A 84 -4.34 -3.91 0.92
CA SER A 84 -3.07 -4.43 0.42
C SER A 84 -2.23 -3.28 -0.13
N GLY A 85 -0.99 -3.52 -0.50
CA GLY A 85 -0.16 -2.51 -1.18
C GLY A 85 -0.79 -1.96 -2.45
N GLU A 86 -1.65 -2.74 -3.11
CA GLU A 86 -2.38 -2.34 -4.32
C GLU A 86 -3.28 -1.12 -4.11
N GLN A 87 -3.83 -0.90 -2.90
CA GLN A 87 -4.70 0.25 -2.65
C GLN A 87 -4.05 1.59 -3.01
N PHE A 88 -2.71 1.68 -2.88
CA PHE A 88 -1.97 2.90 -3.17
C PHE A 88 -1.71 3.13 -4.67
N LEU A 89 -2.08 2.17 -5.52
CA LEU A 89 -2.07 2.32 -6.97
C LEU A 89 -3.40 2.89 -7.50
N ALA A 90 -4.43 2.94 -6.66
CA ALA A 90 -5.70 3.52 -7.02
C ALA A 90 -5.55 5.03 -7.35
N PRO A 91 -6.31 5.56 -8.34
CA PRO A 91 -6.13 6.91 -8.86
C PRO A 91 -6.13 8.02 -7.80
N GLN A 92 -6.92 7.87 -6.73
CA GLN A 92 -6.99 8.84 -5.63
C GLN A 92 -5.68 8.98 -4.84
N PHE A 93 -4.83 7.95 -4.84
CA PHE A 93 -3.49 8.00 -4.26
C PHE A 93 -2.43 8.27 -5.31
N ALA A 94 -2.48 7.53 -6.40
CA ALA A 94 -1.45 7.53 -7.41
C ALA A 94 -1.25 8.90 -8.08
N ARG A 95 -2.35 9.64 -8.31
CA ARG A 95 -2.32 10.98 -8.92
C ARG A 95 -1.70 12.04 -8.02
N GLU A 96 -1.73 11.82 -6.70
CA GLU A 96 -1.27 12.80 -5.71
C GLU A 96 0.12 12.48 -5.15
N LEU A 97 0.59 11.23 -5.29
CA LEU A 97 1.80 10.79 -4.61
C LEU A 97 3.01 10.64 -5.54
N TYR A 98 2.83 10.14 -6.77
CA TYR A 98 3.93 9.51 -7.51
C TYR A 98 4.43 10.29 -8.72
N GLY A 99 3.73 11.34 -9.14
CA GLY A 99 4.12 12.17 -10.27
C GLY A 99 5.33 13.06 -9.99
N PRO A 100 5.90 13.69 -11.03
CA PRO A 100 7.02 14.62 -10.87
C PRO A 100 6.72 15.75 -9.89
N GLY A 101 7.60 15.94 -8.90
CA GLY A 101 7.44 16.96 -7.85
C GLY A 101 6.44 16.63 -6.74
N GLN A 102 5.76 15.49 -6.82
CA GLN A 102 4.84 15.03 -5.76
C GLN A 102 5.61 14.41 -4.57
N PRO A 103 4.94 14.19 -3.41
CA PRO A 103 5.62 13.77 -2.18
C PRO A 103 6.46 12.48 -2.31
N LEU A 104 6.01 11.52 -3.11
CA LEU A 104 6.69 10.25 -3.37
C LEU A 104 7.05 10.11 -4.85
N ASP A 105 7.46 11.18 -5.50
CA ASP A 105 7.91 11.24 -6.88
C ASP A 105 8.82 10.04 -7.23
N ILE A 106 8.34 9.13 -8.07
CA ILE A 106 9.04 7.89 -8.45
C ILE A 106 10.28 8.12 -9.32
N GLY A 107 10.48 9.31 -9.84
CA GLY A 107 11.74 9.73 -10.44
C GLY A 107 12.85 9.93 -9.40
N ARG A 108 12.49 10.10 -8.13
CA ARG A 108 13.39 10.33 -6.99
C ARG A 108 13.42 9.19 -6.00
N PHE A 109 12.26 8.55 -5.75
CA PHE A 109 12.11 7.55 -4.72
C PHE A 109 11.88 6.14 -5.30
N PHE A 110 12.43 5.15 -4.61
CA PHE A 110 12.10 3.74 -4.76
C PHE A 110 11.01 3.40 -3.74
N VAL A 111 9.76 3.35 -4.20
CA VAL A 111 8.59 3.15 -3.34
C VAL A 111 8.28 1.68 -3.25
N ILE A 112 8.13 1.17 -2.04
CA ILE A 112 7.87 -0.24 -1.72
C ILE A 112 6.50 -0.35 -1.05
N LEU A 113 5.63 -1.18 -1.63
CA LEU A 113 4.24 -1.39 -1.20
C LEU A 113 4.06 -2.86 -0.83
N PRO A 114 4.43 -3.29 0.39
CA PRO A 114 4.24 -4.68 0.80
C PRO A 114 2.79 -4.98 1.14
N ASP A 115 2.37 -6.23 0.89
CA ASP A 115 1.18 -6.79 1.50
C ASP A 115 1.57 -7.37 2.87
N GLY A 116 0.88 -7.01 3.93
CA GLY A 116 1.15 -7.55 5.27
C GLY A 116 0.77 -9.04 5.39
N ILE A 117 1.33 -9.73 6.39
CA ILE A 117 0.86 -11.08 6.78
C ILE A 117 -0.65 -11.02 7.00
N GLY A 118 -1.38 -12.01 6.49
CA GLY A 118 -2.85 -12.04 6.59
C GLY A 118 -3.60 -11.22 5.54
N HIS A 119 -2.89 -10.53 4.62
CA HIS A 119 -3.48 -9.57 3.68
C HIS A 119 -3.01 -9.78 2.25
N GLY A 120 -3.78 -9.27 1.31
CA GLY A 120 -3.46 -9.24 -0.12
C GLY A 120 -3.06 -10.60 -0.69
N LYS A 121 -1.90 -10.65 -1.34
CA LYS A 121 -1.31 -11.87 -1.89
C LYS A 121 -0.25 -12.51 -0.96
N SER A 122 0.03 -11.91 0.23
CA SER A 122 0.88 -12.53 1.25
C SER A 122 0.21 -13.73 1.90
N SER A 123 1.00 -14.58 2.59
CA SER A 123 0.48 -15.73 3.35
C SER A 123 -0.59 -15.30 4.33
N LYS A 124 -1.72 -16.01 4.36
CA LYS A 124 -2.89 -15.68 5.19
C LYS A 124 -3.69 -16.93 5.56
N PRO A 125 -4.49 -16.88 6.64
CA PRO A 125 -5.32 -18.00 7.08
C PRO A 125 -6.22 -18.60 5.98
N SER A 126 -6.77 -17.75 5.12
CA SER A 126 -7.65 -18.18 4.02
C SER A 126 -6.96 -18.97 2.91
N ASP A 127 -5.62 -19.05 2.90
CA ASP A 127 -4.85 -19.85 1.92
C ASP A 127 -4.90 -21.37 2.21
N GLY A 128 -5.73 -21.79 3.16
CA GLY A 128 -5.99 -23.22 3.47
C GLY A 128 -5.80 -23.58 4.94
N MET A 129 -4.94 -22.91 5.67
CA MET A 129 -4.65 -23.23 7.08
C MET A 129 -5.77 -22.82 8.03
N ARG A 130 -6.54 -21.77 7.71
CA ARG A 130 -7.68 -21.27 8.50
C ARG A 130 -7.26 -21.04 9.97
N ALA A 131 -7.91 -21.74 10.92
CA ALA A 131 -7.63 -21.64 12.34
C ALA A 131 -6.26 -22.25 12.77
N HIS A 132 -5.59 -22.96 11.87
CA HIS A 132 -4.26 -23.52 12.09
C HIS A 132 -3.14 -22.59 11.59
N PHE A 133 -3.47 -21.41 11.07
CA PHE A 133 -2.46 -20.41 10.76
C PHE A 133 -1.87 -19.88 12.07
N PRO A 134 -0.53 -19.76 12.18
CA PRO A 134 0.10 -19.28 13.42
C PRO A 134 -0.50 -17.96 13.90
N ALA A 135 -0.63 -17.81 15.21
CA ALA A 135 -1.00 -16.53 15.80
C ALA A 135 0.12 -15.52 15.58
N TYR A 136 -0.22 -14.33 15.09
CA TYR A 136 0.75 -13.27 14.76
C TYR A 136 0.25 -11.91 15.24
N ASP A 137 1.20 -11.02 15.49
CA ASP A 137 0.96 -9.65 15.92
C ASP A 137 1.71 -8.64 15.01
N TYR A 138 1.70 -7.37 15.41
CA TYR A 138 2.38 -6.31 14.65
C TYR A 138 3.91 -6.44 14.66
N ASP A 139 4.49 -6.97 15.72
CA ASP A 139 5.94 -7.21 15.77
C ASP A 139 6.35 -8.28 14.74
N ASP A 140 5.56 -9.36 14.60
CA ASP A 140 5.78 -10.38 13.58
C ASP A 140 5.67 -9.81 12.16
N MET A 141 4.66 -8.97 11.93
CA MET A 141 4.45 -8.32 10.64
C MET A 141 5.60 -7.39 10.29
N VAL A 142 6.10 -6.62 11.26
CA VAL A 142 7.23 -5.71 11.08
C VAL A 142 8.54 -6.50 10.89
N ALA A 143 8.76 -7.57 11.66
CA ALA A 143 9.92 -8.45 11.47
C ALA A 143 9.95 -9.06 10.06
N ALA A 144 8.81 -9.52 9.56
CA ALA A 144 8.69 -10.05 8.20
C ALA A 144 8.97 -8.97 7.14
N GLN A 145 8.45 -7.76 7.31
CA GLN A 145 8.73 -6.61 6.44
C GLN A 145 10.23 -6.25 6.44
N HIS A 146 10.87 -6.29 7.61
CA HIS A 146 12.31 -6.04 7.72
C HIS A 146 13.14 -7.10 6.96
N LEU A 147 12.73 -8.37 7.01
CA LEU A 147 13.37 -9.44 6.21
C LEU A 147 13.14 -9.21 4.71
N LEU A 148 11.95 -8.82 4.28
CA LEU A 148 11.69 -8.45 2.89
C LEU A 148 12.62 -7.35 2.42
N LEU A 149 12.77 -6.26 3.20
CA LEU A 149 13.65 -5.16 2.84
C LEU A 149 15.10 -5.60 2.76
N THR A 150 15.62 -6.24 3.81
CA THR A 150 17.05 -6.53 3.94
C THR A 150 17.51 -7.71 3.12
N LYS A 151 16.73 -8.80 3.07
CA LYS A 151 17.11 -10.05 2.39
C LYS A 151 16.47 -10.18 1.00
N GLY A 152 15.30 -9.61 0.80
CA GLY A 152 14.61 -9.65 -0.49
C GLY A 152 15.04 -8.54 -1.44
N LEU A 153 15.09 -7.30 -0.96
CA LEU A 153 15.30 -6.11 -1.79
C LEU A 153 16.69 -5.48 -1.62
N GLY A 154 17.47 -5.89 -0.63
CA GLY A 154 18.79 -5.31 -0.34
C GLY A 154 18.70 -3.86 0.15
N VAL A 155 17.58 -3.51 0.78
CA VAL A 155 17.36 -2.20 1.40
C VAL A 155 17.80 -2.26 2.85
N GLU A 156 18.76 -1.44 3.22
CA GLU A 156 19.32 -1.36 4.58
C GLU A 156 18.92 -0.09 5.31
N HIS A 157 18.19 0.82 4.62
CA HIS A 157 17.75 2.09 5.20
C HIS A 157 16.55 2.64 4.44
N LEU A 158 15.60 3.24 5.14
CA LEU A 158 14.41 3.89 4.60
C LEU A 158 14.45 5.40 4.85
N ARG A 159 14.19 6.18 3.81
CA ARG A 159 13.98 7.62 3.93
C ARG A 159 12.67 7.94 4.66
N LEU A 160 11.68 7.08 4.47
CA LEU A 160 10.34 7.30 5.01
C LEU A 160 9.59 6.00 5.13
N ILE A 161 8.81 5.86 6.21
CA ILE A 161 7.64 4.97 6.26
C ILE A 161 6.39 5.83 6.33
N PHE A 162 5.45 5.58 5.40
CA PHE A 162 4.12 6.17 5.42
C PHE A 162 3.10 5.07 5.70
N GLY A 163 2.29 5.21 6.75
CA GLY A 163 1.30 4.21 7.14
C GLY A 163 -0.11 4.78 7.28
N THR A 164 -1.11 4.00 6.84
CA THR A 164 -2.53 4.32 7.02
C THR A 164 -3.18 3.30 7.96
N SER A 165 -3.98 3.75 8.95
CA SER A 165 -4.70 2.87 9.89
C SER A 165 -3.78 1.81 10.54
N MET A 166 -3.97 0.53 10.26
CA MET A 166 -3.09 -0.56 10.72
C MET A 166 -1.62 -0.29 10.34
N GLY A 167 -1.35 0.19 9.12
CA GLY A 167 0.00 0.58 8.71
C GLY A 167 0.61 1.70 9.55
N CYS A 168 -0.22 2.54 10.15
CA CYS A 168 0.17 3.53 11.14
C CYS A 168 0.73 2.88 12.41
N MET A 169 0.07 1.80 12.89
CA MET A 169 0.55 1.03 14.04
C MET A 169 1.86 0.30 13.71
N HIS A 170 1.97 -0.30 12.51
CA HIS A 170 3.25 -0.86 12.05
C HIS A 170 4.37 0.18 12.04
N SER A 171 4.08 1.42 11.61
CA SER A 171 5.09 2.49 11.59
C SER A 171 5.63 2.80 12.99
N LEU A 172 4.79 2.71 14.03
CA LEU A 172 5.23 2.86 15.43
C LEU A 172 6.17 1.72 15.83
N VAL A 173 5.76 0.48 15.61
CA VAL A 173 6.59 -0.70 15.93
C VAL A 173 7.91 -0.66 15.17
N TRP A 174 7.90 -0.19 13.91
CA TRP A 174 9.13 0.04 13.15
C TRP A 174 10.05 1.05 13.84
N GLY A 175 9.51 2.20 14.29
CA GLY A 175 10.29 3.23 14.98
C GLY A 175 10.86 2.77 16.31
N GLU A 176 10.14 1.91 17.05
CA GLU A 176 10.58 1.34 18.32
C GLU A 176 11.62 0.24 18.14
N THR A 177 11.42 -0.63 17.13
CA THR A 177 12.25 -1.82 16.93
C THR A 177 13.51 -1.53 16.11
N TYR A 178 13.42 -0.66 15.10
CA TYR A 178 14.50 -0.34 14.16
C TYR A 178 14.71 1.17 13.99
N PRO A 179 14.97 1.94 15.05
CA PRO A 179 15.02 3.41 15.00
C PRO A 179 16.11 3.94 14.06
N ASP A 180 17.23 3.24 13.94
CA ASP A 180 18.35 3.67 13.08
C ASP A 180 18.14 3.28 11.60
N PHE A 181 17.08 2.53 11.28
CA PHE A 181 16.77 2.08 9.93
C PHE A 181 15.98 3.12 9.13
N ILE A 182 15.45 4.16 9.78
CA ILE A 182 14.43 5.05 9.22
C ILE A 182 14.76 6.51 9.52
N ASP A 183 14.67 7.40 8.51
CA ASP A 183 14.82 8.85 8.71
C ASP A 183 13.54 9.49 9.24
N ALA A 184 12.36 9.06 8.75
CA ALA A 184 11.09 9.69 9.09
C ALA A 184 9.91 8.71 9.07
N LEU A 185 8.91 9.00 9.89
CA LEU A 185 7.63 8.29 9.95
C LEU A 185 6.48 9.27 9.69
N ILE A 186 5.60 8.96 8.76
CA ILE A 186 4.33 9.66 8.56
C ILE A 186 3.19 8.69 8.88
N ARG A 187 2.31 9.11 9.80
CA ARG A 187 1.16 8.33 10.24
C ARG A 187 -0.11 9.03 9.83
N TRP A 188 -0.94 8.34 9.06
CA TRP A 188 -2.26 8.82 8.69
C TRP A 188 -3.32 8.04 9.46
N PRO A 189 -3.86 8.56 10.57
CA PRO A 189 -4.90 7.89 11.33
C PRO A 189 -6.18 7.81 10.49
N ALA A 190 -6.81 6.63 10.48
CA ALA A 190 -8.07 6.43 9.77
C ALA A 190 -9.29 7.06 10.47
N CYS A 191 -9.12 7.64 11.66
CA CYS A 191 -10.20 8.32 12.37
C CYS A 191 -10.27 9.78 11.95
N GLN A 192 -11.39 10.13 11.35
CA GLN A 192 -11.82 11.51 11.15
C GLN A 192 -12.05 12.17 12.51
N SER A 193 -11.04 12.81 13.04
CA SER A 193 -11.19 13.98 13.89
C SER A 193 -10.03 14.89 13.56
N SER A 194 -10.35 16.11 13.26
CA SER A 194 -9.55 17.25 12.88
C SER A 194 -8.26 17.44 13.69
N SER A 195 -7.25 16.61 13.44
CA SER A 195 -5.90 16.86 13.93
C SER A 195 -4.90 16.37 12.89
N VAL A 196 -4.15 17.32 12.42
CA VAL A 196 -3.06 17.26 11.44
C VAL A 196 -2.17 16.04 11.68
N GLY A 197 -1.92 15.27 10.61
CA GLY A 197 -0.95 14.18 10.63
C GLY A 197 0.40 14.69 11.11
N GLY A 198 0.89 14.15 12.24
CA GLY A 198 2.18 14.52 12.79
C GLY A 198 3.31 13.89 11.99
N ILE A 199 4.21 14.71 11.46
CA ILE A 199 5.52 14.27 10.98
C ILE A 199 6.41 14.16 12.21
N VAL A 200 6.87 12.94 12.52
CA VAL A 200 7.92 12.75 13.53
C VAL A 200 9.23 12.57 12.77
N SER A 201 9.95 13.66 12.56
CA SER A 201 11.32 13.60 12.07
C SER A 201 12.23 13.12 13.20
N GLY A 202 13.18 12.22 12.88
CA GLY A 202 14.09 11.52 13.76
C GLY A 202 14.62 12.31 14.96
N ALA A 203 13.84 12.34 16.02
CA ALA A 203 14.30 12.72 17.33
C ALA A 203 14.68 11.43 18.07
N ARG A 204 15.94 11.31 18.47
CA ARG A 204 16.35 10.31 19.44
C ARG A 204 15.51 10.50 20.70
N TRP A 205 14.83 9.44 21.09
CA TRP A 205 14.16 9.34 22.38
C TRP A 205 15.18 9.12 23.48
#